data_74a0b7a2ab2a64dec7cc63c7b5510b95
#
_entry.id   74a0b7a2ab2a64dec7cc63c7b5510b95
#
_cell.length_a   1.000
_cell.length_b   1.000
_cell.length_c   1.000
_cell.angle_alpha   90.00
_cell.angle_beta   90.00
_cell.angle_gamma   90.00
#
_symmetry.space_group_name_H-M   'P 1'
#
loop_
_entity.id
_entity.type
_entity.pdbx_description
1 polymer ?
#
loop_
_entity_poly.entity_id
_entity_poly.type
_entity_poly.pdbx_seq_one_letter_code
_entity_poly.pdbx_strand_id
1 'polypeptide(L)'
;MKKHIIIVGGGFAGINLIKSLKNDERFEITLIDKNNYHFFPPLIYQVATSFIQASNISYPFRRMISKFRNVRFHMGNLIKVVSETKTVETDTGNLSYDYLVLALGTESNFFGMENVQRCALPMKSITEALYLRNHMLLTLEEAARNKDMKAAGLLQNIVIAGGGPTGVELAGMLAEMGKYIAEKEYPEIKLGLSNLYLIDALPTLLSPMSEMAQKTSYETLEKLGVKIILNVSVKDYIDNKVILSDGRSIETETLIWTSGVIGREVPGIPKEAIGRGRRILVDGYNEVEGMRNIYAVGDICLQLTEKKISKRASSTGAGSHTASA
;
A
#
# COMPACT_ATOMS: atom_id res chain seq x y z
N MET A 1 -37.30 -12.17 -4.63
CA MET A 1 -36.17 -12.37 -3.70
C MET A 1 -35.14 -11.30 -3.97
N LYS A 2 -34.51 -10.76 -2.92
CA LYS A 2 -33.38 -9.85 -3.08
C LYS A 2 -32.16 -10.61 -3.60
N LYS A 3 -31.35 -9.94 -4.41
CA LYS A 3 -30.08 -10.49 -4.89
C LYS A 3 -28.98 -10.26 -3.87
N HIS A 4 -28.16 -11.27 -3.61
CA HIS A 4 -27.05 -11.18 -2.66
C HIS A 4 -25.75 -10.77 -3.38
N ILE A 5 -25.19 -9.64 -2.98
CA ILE A 5 -23.89 -9.14 -3.45
C ILE A 5 -22.87 -9.37 -2.35
N ILE A 6 -21.81 -10.09 -2.66
CA ILE A 6 -20.63 -10.15 -1.80
C ILE A 6 -19.56 -9.18 -2.35
N ILE A 7 -19.04 -8.31 -1.48
CA ILE A 7 -17.92 -7.42 -1.78
C ILE A 7 -16.75 -7.84 -0.89
N VAL A 8 -15.65 -8.27 -1.51
CA VAL A 8 -14.42 -8.68 -0.79
C VAL A 8 -13.40 -7.57 -0.85
N GLY A 9 -13.13 -6.96 0.29
CA GLY A 9 -12.21 -5.83 0.46
C GLY A 9 -12.93 -4.51 0.75
N GLY A 10 -12.72 -4.00 1.96
CA GLY A 10 -13.28 -2.74 2.48
C GLY A 10 -12.36 -1.53 2.25
N GLY A 11 -11.55 -1.55 1.19
CA GLY A 11 -10.78 -0.40 0.72
C GLY A 11 -11.65 0.67 0.07
N PHE A 12 -11.03 1.65 -0.60
CA PHE A 12 -11.76 2.75 -1.27
C PHE A 12 -12.81 2.26 -2.27
N ALA A 13 -12.44 1.29 -3.12
CA ALA A 13 -13.36 0.81 -4.15
C ALA A 13 -14.57 0.09 -3.54
N GLY A 14 -14.35 -0.84 -2.60
CA GLY A 14 -15.44 -1.56 -1.94
C GLY A 14 -16.38 -0.65 -1.15
N ILE A 15 -15.83 0.30 -0.38
CA ILE A 15 -16.64 1.25 0.39
C ILE A 15 -17.42 2.20 -0.51
N ASN A 16 -16.86 2.67 -1.61
CA ASN A 16 -17.57 3.54 -2.55
C ASN A 16 -18.71 2.78 -3.24
N LEU A 17 -18.50 1.52 -3.61
CA LEU A 17 -19.57 0.69 -4.16
C LEU A 17 -20.71 0.48 -3.14
N ILE A 18 -20.39 0.18 -1.88
CA ILE A 18 -21.38 0.08 -0.80
C ILE A 18 -22.18 1.38 -0.66
N LYS A 19 -21.50 2.54 -0.67
CA LYS A 19 -22.18 3.83 -0.59
C LYS A 19 -23.14 4.09 -1.76
N SER A 20 -22.84 3.58 -2.94
CA SER A 20 -23.70 3.71 -4.12
C SER A 20 -24.93 2.78 -4.07
N LEU A 21 -24.79 1.61 -3.44
CA LEU A 21 -25.85 0.59 -3.36
C LEU A 21 -26.57 0.56 -2.00
N LYS A 22 -26.18 1.40 -1.05
CA LYS A 22 -26.81 1.45 0.29
C LYS A 22 -28.31 1.74 0.17
N ASN A 23 -29.08 1.02 0.96
CA ASN A 23 -30.55 1.13 1.03
C ASN A 23 -31.31 0.79 -0.28
N ASP A 24 -30.65 0.24 -1.29
CA ASP A 24 -31.31 -0.31 -2.47
C ASP A 24 -31.98 -1.64 -2.08
N GLU A 25 -33.30 -1.66 -2.13
CA GLU A 25 -34.13 -2.80 -1.67
C GLU A 25 -33.98 -4.03 -2.56
N ARG A 26 -33.42 -3.90 -3.75
CA ARG A 26 -33.15 -5.03 -4.67
C ARG A 26 -32.05 -5.95 -4.20
N PHE A 27 -31.16 -5.43 -3.34
CA PHE A 27 -29.94 -6.13 -2.93
C PHE A 27 -29.80 -6.30 -1.43
N GLU A 28 -29.22 -7.43 -1.04
CA GLU A 28 -28.54 -7.64 0.24
C GLU A 28 -27.03 -7.66 -0.02
N ILE A 29 -26.24 -6.93 0.78
CA ILE A 29 -24.81 -6.76 0.57
C ILE A 29 -24.06 -7.30 1.78
N THR A 30 -23.07 -8.15 1.55
CA THR A 30 -22.12 -8.57 2.58
C THR A 30 -20.73 -8.04 2.21
N LEU A 31 -20.19 -7.16 3.06
CA LEU A 31 -18.79 -6.76 3.00
C LEU A 31 -17.94 -7.79 3.75
N ILE A 32 -16.96 -8.38 3.06
CA ILE A 32 -15.94 -9.26 3.65
C ILE A 32 -14.63 -8.50 3.70
N ASP A 33 -13.99 -8.43 4.86
CA ASP A 33 -12.63 -7.93 5.01
C ASP A 33 -11.92 -8.65 6.17
N LYS A 34 -10.63 -8.87 6.05
CA LYS A 34 -9.79 -9.46 7.10
C LYS A 34 -9.61 -8.57 8.32
N ASN A 35 -9.74 -7.26 8.14
CA ASN A 35 -9.73 -6.27 9.21
C ASN A 35 -11.17 -5.88 9.57
N ASN A 36 -11.40 -5.40 10.78
CA ASN A 36 -12.69 -4.86 11.19
C ASN A 36 -12.82 -3.34 10.99
N TYR A 37 -11.88 -2.73 10.28
CA TYR A 37 -11.81 -1.29 10.04
C TYR A 37 -11.41 -0.96 8.60
N HIS A 38 -11.96 0.14 8.11
CA HIS A 38 -11.44 0.88 6.97
C HIS A 38 -10.32 1.81 7.43
N PHE A 39 -9.29 2.03 6.64
CA PHE A 39 -8.29 3.06 6.90
C PHE A 39 -8.02 3.90 5.66
N PHE A 40 -7.42 5.08 5.85
CA PHE A 40 -7.10 6.01 4.79
C PHE A 40 -5.61 5.90 4.40
N PRO A 41 -5.25 5.08 3.40
CA PRO A 41 -3.86 4.80 3.03
C PRO A 41 -2.98 6.02 2.73
N PRO A 42 -3.50 7.13 2.15
CA PRO A 42 -2.66 8.28 1.86
C PRO A 42 -1.98 8.94 3.06
N LEU A 43 -2.46 8.71 4.28
CA LEU A 43 -1.85 9.26 5.50
C LEU A 43 -1.06 8.22 6.32
N ILE A 44 -0.80 7.05 5.74
CA ILE A 44 -0.13 5.97 6.46
C ILE A 44 1.32 6.33 6.84
N TYR A 45 2.01 7.12 6.03
CA TYR A 45 3.36 7.59 6.32
C TYR A 45 3.41 8.46 7.58
N GLN A 46 2.35 9.23 7.88
CA GLN A 46 2.27 10.01 9.12
C GLN A 46 2.10 9.13 10.36
N VAL A 47 1.46 7.97 10.23
CA VAL A 47 1.41 6.96 11.31
C VAL A 47 2.78 6.33 11.53
N ALA A 48 3.47 5.98 10.45
CA ALA A 48 4.81 5.38 10.51
C ALA A 48 5.86 6.33 11.10
N THR A 49 5.65 7.64 11.03
CA THR A 49 6.54 8.68 11.57
C THR A 49 6.04 9.32 12.87
N SER A 50 5.03 8.72 13.51
CA SER A 50 4.46 9.20 14.80
C SER A 50 3.75 10.56 14.75
N PHE A 51 3.54 11.18 13.59
CA PHE A 51 2.86 12.49 13.50
C PHE A 51 1.37 12.39 13.84
N ILE A 52 0.73 11.26 13.51
CA ILE A 52 -0.66 10.99 13.87
C ILE A 52 -0.82 9.57 14.41
N GLN A 53 -1.88 9.37 15.20
CA GLN A 53 -2.24 8.05 15.70
C GLN A 53 -2.93 7.22 14.60
N ALA A 54 -2.77 5.89 14.64
CA ALA A 54 -3.46 4.98 13.71
C ALA A 54 -4.99 5.14 13.75
N SER A 55 -5.55 5.48 14.91
CA SER A 55 -6.97 5.76 15.11
C SER A 55 -7.48 6.99 14.33
N ASN A 56 -6.60 7.93 13.99
CA ASN A 56 -6.98 9.12 13.21
C ASN A 56 -7.28 8.79 11.74
N ILE A 57 -6.71 7.71 11.23
CA ILE A 57 -6.88 7.29 9.83
C ILE A 57 -7.69 5.99 9.69
N SER A 58 -8.19 5.41 10.77
CA SER A 58 -8.97 4.16 10.74
C SER A 58 -10.37 4.37 11.31
N TYR A 59 -11.35 3.64 10.73
CA TYR A 59 -12.74 3.73 11.15
C TYR A 59 -13.41 2.34 11.10
N PRO A 60 -14.05 1.87 12.20
CA PRO A 60 -14.65 0.55 12.26
C PRO A 60 -15.77 0.35 11.22
N PHE A 61 -15.71 -0.74 10.45
CA PHE A 61 -16.72 -1.05 9.43
C PHE A 61 -18.14 -1.11 10.01
N ARG A 62 -18.33 -1.80 11.14
CA ARG A 62 -19.67 -1.93 11.74
C ARG A 62 -20.30 -0.59 12.08
N ARG A 63 -19.50 0.40 12.55
CA ARG A 63 -19.96 1.76 12.80
C ARG A 63 -20.27 2.48 11.49
N MET A 64 -19.44 2.29 10.46
CA MET A 64 -19.62 2.91 9.14
C MET A 64 -20.93 2.50 8.48
N ILE A 65 -21.25 1.21 8.53
CA ILE A 65 -22.43 0.64 7.84
C ILE A 65 -23.68 0.55 8.72
N SER A 66 -23.62 0.90 10.01
CA SER A 66 -24.73 0.72 10.97
C SER A 66 -26.05 1.36 10.54
N LYS A 67 -26.01 2.40 9.71
CA LYS A 67 -27.19 3.09 9.16
C LYS A 67 -27.68 2.52 7.82
N PHE A 68 -27.00 1.53 7.25
CA PHE A 68 -27.34 0.96 5.95
C PHE A 68 -28.19 -0.31 6.16
N ARG A 69 -29.47 -0.27 5.76
CA ARG A 69 -30.42 -1.36 6.06
C ARG A 69 -30.09 -2.67 5.36
N ASN A 70 -29.45 -2.60 4.20
CA ASN A 70 -29.17 -3.75 3.33
C ASN A 70 -27.71 -4.19 3.35
N VAL A 71 -26.87 -3.66 4.26
CA VAL A 71 -25.43 -3.98 4.31
C VAL A 71 -25.06 -4.66 5.62
N ARG A 72 -24.32 -5.75 5.53
CA ARG A 72 -23.76 -6.48 6.67
C ARG A 72 -22.25 -6.59 6.52
N PHE A 73 -21.56 -6.73 7.64
CA PHE A 73 -20.11 -6.95 7.68
C PHE A 73 -19.81 -8.36 8.18
N HIS A 74 -18.99 -9.08 7.43
CA HIS A 74 -18.42 -10.37 7.76
C HIS A 74 -16.90 -10.23 7.85
N MET A 75 -16.32 -10.41 9.03
CA MET A 75 -14.87 -10.42 9.22
C MET A 75 -14.34 -11.79 8.81
N GLY A 76 -13.46 -11.81 7.82
CA GLY A 76 -12.85 -13.04 7.32
C GLY A 76 -11.84 -12.76 6.23
N ASN A 77 -10.87 -13.64 6.09
CA ASN A 77 -9.90 -13.61 5.03
C ASN A 77 -10.39 -14.51 3.88
N LEU A 78 -10.37 -13.99 2.64
CA LEU A 78 -10.69 -14.77 1.45
C LEU A 78 -9.67 -15.91 1.29
N ILE A 79 -10.16 -17.14 1.20
CA ILE A 79 -9.37 -18.33 0.88
C ILE A 79 -9.50 -18.65 -0.60
N LYS A 80 -10.75 -18.72 -1.12
CA LYS A 80 -10.99 -19.14 -2.51
C LYS A 80 -12.34 -18.66 -3.03
N VAL A 81 -12.42 -18.42 -4.32
CA VAL A 81 -13.67 -18.25 -5.07
C VAL A 81 -14.00 -19.55 -5.77
N VAL A 82 -15.21 -20.08 -5.56
CA VAL A 82 -15.75 -21.28 -6.23
C VAL A 82 -16.90 -20.84 -7.13
N SER A 83 -16.58 -20.58 -8.39
CA SER A 83 -17.52 -20.01 -9.36
C SER A 83 -18.68 -20.95 -9.69
N GLU A 84 -18.42 -22.26 -9.72
CA GLU A 84 -19.38 -23.30 -10.08
C GLU A 84 -20.56 -23.34 -9.10
N THR A 85 -20.28 -23.17 -7.82
CA THR A 85 -21.30 -23.15 -6.74
C THR A 85 -21.68 -21.74 -6.31
N LYS A 86 -21.09 -20.69 -6.92
CA LYS A 86 -21.25 -19.29 -6.54
C LYS A 86 -20.97 -19.07 -5.04
N THR A 87 -19.85 -19.57 -4.57
CA THR A 87 -19.47 -19.53 -3.16
C THR A 87 -18.11 -18.83 -2.98
N VAL A 88 -18.01 -18.03 -1.93
CA VAL A 88 -16.74 -17.48 -1.41
C VAL A 88 -16.38 -18.26 -0.17
N GLU A 89 -15.21 -18.88 -0.16
CA GLU A 89 -14.65 -19.56 1.00
C GLU A 89 -13.78 -18.57 1.79
N THR A 90 -14.03 -18.46 3.09
CA THR A 90 -13.25 -17.66 4.03
C THR A 90 -12.77 -18.51 5.20
N ASP A 91 -11.78 -18.02 5.95
CA ASP A 91 -11.30 -18.65 7.19
C ASP A 91 -12.35 -18.69 8.31
N THR A 92 -13.49 -18.01 8.13
CA THR A 92 -14.57 -17.94 9.11
C THR A 92 -15.90 -18.51 8.60
N GLY A 93 -15.89 -19.14 7.42
CA GLY A 93 -17.06 -19.82 6.83
C GLY A 93 -17.29 -19.47 5.37
N ASN A 94 -18.22 -20.17 4.75
CA ASN A 94 -18.54 -20.06 3.33
C ASN A 94 -19.81 -19.23 3.13
N LEU A 95 -19.81 -18.36 2.13
CA LEU A 95 -20.94 -17.51 1.78
C LEU A 95 -21.30 -17.66 0.30
N SER A 96 -22.58 -17.85 0.00
CA SER A 96 -23.08 -17.89 -1.38
C SER A 96 -23.48 -16.51 -1.86
N TYR A 97 -23.35 -16.27 -3.17
CA TYR A 97 -23.63 -14.98 -3.80
C TYR A 97 -24.45 -15.12 -5.09
N ASP A 98 -25.21 -14.08 -5.44
CA ASP A 98 -25.69 -13.86 -6.80
C ASP A 98 -24.65 -13.10 -7.63
N TYR A 99 -23.97 -12.12 -7.00
CA TYR A 99 -22.89 -11.30 -7.58
C TYR A 99 -21.72 -11.20 -6.62
N LEU A 100 -20.51 -11.36 -7.15
CA LEU A 100 -19.27 -11.21 -6.38
C LEU A 100 -18.48 -10.02 -6.91
N VAL A 101 -18.00 -9.16 -6.00
CA VAL A 101 -17.12 -8.04 -6.34
C VAL A 101 -15.80 -8.16 -5.57
N LEU A 102 -14.71 -8.29 -6.30
CA LEU A 102 -13.35 -8.37 -5.77
C LEU A 102 -12.74 -6.96 -5.73
N ALA A 103 -12.51 -6.45 -4.52
CA ALA A 103 -11.99 -5.11 -4.24
C ALA A 103 -10.77 -5.14 -3.30
N LEU A 104 -9.98 -6.23 -3.36
CA LEU A 104 -8.88 -6.51 -2.42
C LEU A 104 -7.65 -5.59 -2.57
N GLY A 105 -7.57 -4.81 -3.66
CA GLY A 105 -6.46 -3.92 -3.92
C GLY A 105 -5.14 -4.64 -4.20
N THR A 106 -4.04 -4.05 -3.76
CA THR A 106 -2.68 -4.51 -4.04
C THR A 106 -1.89 -4.78 -2.76
N GLU A 107 -0.79 -5.49 -2.92
CA GLU A 107 0.23 -5.70 -1.89
C GLU A 107 1.61 -5.27 -2.40
N SER A 108 2.61 -5.22 -1.51
CA SER A 108 3.99 -4.89 -1.89
C SER A 108 4.55 -5.95 -2.84
N ASN A 109 5.23 -5.47 -3.88
CA ASN A 109 5.94 -6.33 -4.83
C ASN A 109 7.44 -6.30 -4.51
N PHE A 110 7.98 -7.44 -4.13
CA PHE A 110 9.41 -7.58 -3.85
C PHE A 110 10.20 -8.12 -5.06
N PHE A 111 9.58 -8.23 -6.24
CA PHE A 111 10.21 -8.65 -7.50
C PHE A 111 11.00 -9.97 -7.41
N GLY A 112 10.57 -10.90 -6.55
CA GLY A 112 11.22 -12.18 -6.34
C GLY A 112 12.49 -12.14 -5.47
N MET A 113 12.79 -11.00 -4.84
CA MET A 113 13.93 -10.85 -3.93
C MET A 113 13.57 -11.37 -2.54
N GLU A 114 13.87 -12.63 -2.25
CA GLU A 114 13.47 -13.30 -1.01
C GLU A 114 14.06 -12.65 0.25
N ASN A 115 15.33 -12.23 0.22
CA ASN A 115 15.96 -11.56 1.36
C ASN A 115 15.30 -10.19 1.63
N VAL A 116 15.00 -9.42 0.58
CA VAL A 116 14.28 -8.15 0.71
C VAL A 116 12.88 -8.39 1.26
N GLN A 117 12.16 -9.40 0.77
CA GLN A 117 10.83 -9.75 1.27
C GLN A 117 10.83 -10.13 2.76
N ARG A 118 11.86 -10.81 3.21
CA ARG A 118 12.02 -11.28 4.61
C ARG A 118 12.42 -10.15 5.56
N CYS A 119 13.29 -9.25 5.12
CA CYS A 119 13.98 -8.32 6.02
C CYS A 119 13.61 -6.85 5.84
N ALA A 120 13.07 -6.44 4.69
CA ALA A 120 12.66 -5.07 4.47
C ALA A 120 11.33 -4.75 5.17
N LEU A 121 11.10 -3.48 5.43
CA LEU A 121 9.93 -2.93 6.11
C LEU A 121 8.94 -2.38 5.08
N PRO A 122 7.90 -3.12 4.69
CA PRO A 122 6.86 -2.61 3.80
C PRO A 122 5.94 -1.62 4.53
N MET A 123 5.18 -0.80 3.76
CA MET A 123 4.28 0.19 4.32
C MET A 123 2.95 0.26 3.53
N LYS A 124 2.14 -0.79 3.63
CA LYS A 124 0.82 -0.91 2.95
C LYS A 124 -0.35 -1.07 3.92
N SER A 125 -0.09 -1.38 5.18
CA SER A 125 -1.09 -1.60 6.22
C SER A 125 -0.75 -0.83 7.49
N ILE A 126 -1.76 -0.58 8.35
CA ILE A 126 -1.55 0.05 9.66
C ILE A 126 -0.57 -0.76 10.51
N THR A 127 -0.66 -2.09 10.48
CA THR A 127 0.25 -2.96 11.23
C THR A 127 1.71 -2.75 10.79
N GLU A 128 1.96 -2.69 9.48
CA GLU A 128 3.29 -2.42 8.94
C GLU A 128 3.80 -1.02 9.30
N ALA A 129 2.93 0.00 9.24
CA ALA A 129 3.29 1.36 9.64
C ALA A 129 3.65 1.46 11.14
N LEU A 130 2.89 0.79 12.01
CA LEU A 130 3.19 0.72 13.43
C LEU A 130 4.47 -0.08 13.72
N TYR A 131 4.72 -1.14 12.96
CA TYR A 131 5.96 -1.91 13.06
C TYR A 131 7.17 -1.06 12.66
N LEU A 132 7.08 -0.35 11.53
CA LEU A 132 8.12 0.58 11.09
C LEU A 132 8.38 1.67 12.13
N ARG A 133 7.33 2.29 12.67
CA ARG A 133 7.44 3.28 13.74
C ARG A 133 8.20 2.74 14.95
N ASN A 134 7.81 1.57 15.44
CA ASN A 134 8.44 0.97 16.61
C ASN A 134 9.90 0.57 16.33
N HIS A 135 10.18 0.02 15.15
CA HIS A 135 11.53 -0.30 14.71
C HIS A 135 12.42 0.95 14.74
N MET A 136 11.97 2.06 14.16
CA MET A 136 12.74 3.31 14.12
C MET A 136 13.02 3.88 15.51
N LEU A 137 12.04 3.87 16.42
CA LEU A 137 12.23 4.33 17.79
C LEU A 137 13.24 3.45 18.54
N LEU A 138 13.14 2.13 18.40
CA LEU A 138 14.10 1.20 19.02
C LEU A 138 15.51 1.38 18.46
N THR A 139 15.64 1.60 17.15
CA THR A 139 16.95 1.83 16.52
C THR A 139 17.59 3.14 17.00
N LEU A 140 16.81 4.19 17.23
CA LEU A 140 17.29 5.43 17.81
C LEU A 140 17.78 5.23 19.25
N GLU A 141 17.04 4.51 20.09
CA GLU A 141 17.45 4.18 21.46
C GLU A 141 18.73 3.34 21.48
N GLU A 142 18.87 2.41 20.56
CA GLU A 142 20.06 1.58 20.44
C GLU A 142 21.26 2.41 19.96
N ALA A 143 21.08 3.28 18.99
CA ALA A 143 22.10 4.22 18.53
C ALA A 143 22.58 5.17 19.63
N ALA A 144 21.66 5.68 20.45
CA ALA A 144 21.98 6.56 21.57
C ALA A 144 22.83 5.88 22.66
N ARG A 145 22.60 4.57 22.88
CA ARG A 145 23.37 3.78 23.86
C ARG A 145 24.70 3.24 23.33
N ASN A 146 24.87 3.19 22.01
CA ASN A 146 26.03 2.55 21.39
C ASN A 146 27.24 3.48 21.39
N LYS A 147 28.34 3.05 22.03
CA LYS A 147 29.59 3.79 22.09
C LYS A 147 30.46 3.60 20.84
N ASP A 148 30.21 2.56 20.05
CA ASP A 148 30.86 2.35 18.76
C ASP A 148 30.20 3.23 17.68
N MET A 149 30.93 4.23 17.26
CA MET A 149 30.45 5.19 16.25
C MET A 149 30.11 4.53 14.90
N LYS A 150 30.78 3.44 14.53
CA LYS A 150 30.50 2.72 13.28
C LYS A 150 29.17 1.95 13.40
N ALA A 151 28.97 1.25 14.50
CA ALA A 151 27.73 0.57 14.79
C ALA A 151 26.56 1.56 14.96
N ALA A 152 26.76 2.69 15.64
CA ALA A 152 25.78 3.76 15.73
C ALA A 152 25.43 4.34 14.37
N GLY A 153 26.39 4.50 13.46
CA GLY A 153 26.15 4.95 12.08
C GLY A 153 25.31 3.97 11.26
N LEU A 154 25.53 2.66 11.43
CA LEU A 154 24.71 1.61 10.79
C LEU A 154 23.23 1.72 11.20
N LEU A 155 22.98 1.89 12.50
CA LEU A 155 21.63 2.05 13.05
C LEU A 155 20.92 3.33 12.58
N GLN A 156 21.68 4.40 12.32
CA GLN A 156 21.15 5.70 11.90
C GLN A 156 20.91 5.79 10.38
N ASN A 157 21.51 4.92 9.57
CA ASN A 157 21.27 4.93 8.13
C ASN A 157 19.89 4.38 7.83
N ILE A 158 19.11 5.09 7.03
CA ILE A 158 17.78 4.66 6.56
C ILE A 158 17.78 4.65 5.04
N VAL A 159 17.39 3.53 4.45
CA VAL A 159 17.24 3.39 3.00
C VAL A 159 15.75 3.21 2.67
N ILE A 160 15.23 4.10 1.83
CA ILE A 160 13.89 4.00 1.26
C ILE A 160 14.04 3.57 -0.20
N ALA A 161 13.49 2.41 -0.53
CA ALA A 161 13.42 1.92 -1.89
C ALA A 161 12.08 2.28 -2.53
N GLY A 162 12.10 3.16 -3.55
CA GLY A 162 10.94 3.61 -4.30
C GLY A 162 10.68 5.12 -4.19
N GLY A 163 10.90 5.85 -5.29
CA GLY A 163 10.70 7.30 -5.43
C GLY A 163 9.27 7.69 -5.87
N GLY A 164 8.29 6.83 -5.65
CA GLY A 164 6.87 7.14 -5.81
C GLY A 164 6.32 8.01 -4.67
N PRO A 165 5.00 8.36 -4.69
CA PRO A 165 4.39 9.24 -3.69
C PRO A 165 4.69 8.84 -2.25
N THR A 166 4.51 7.56 -1.92
CA THR A 166 4.74 7.05 -0.56
C THR A 166 6.20 7.22 -0.10
N GLY A 167 7.17 6.93 -0.97
CA GLY A 167 8.59 7.07 -0.62
C GLY A 167 9.01 8.52 -0.48
N VAL A 168 8.52 9.41 -1.36
CA VAL A 168 8.80 10.85 -1.31
C VAL A 168 8.22 11.48 -0.04
N GLU A 169 6.94 11.18 0.28
CA GLU A 169 6.27 11.66 1.50
C GLU A 169 6.97 11.17 2.76
N LEU A 170 7.33 9.88 2.78
CA LEU A 170 8.04 9.29 3.92
C LEU A 170 9.44 9.89 4.08
N ALA A 171 10.19 10.08 2.98
CA ALA A 171 11.52 10.68 3.02
C ALA A 171 11.49 12.10 3.57
N GLY A 172 10.51 12.92 3.14
CA GLY A 172 10.31 14.27 3.68
C GLY A 172 10.03 14.28 5.17
N MET A 173 9.08 13.45 5.61
CA MET A 173 8.71 13.34 7.03
C MET A 173 9.86 12.86 7.91
N LEU A 174 10.62 11.86 7.44
CA LEU A 174 11.79 11.36 8.19
C LEU A 174 12.91 12.38 8.28
N ALA A 175 13.16 13.13 7.20
CA ALA A 175 14.15 14.19 7.21
C ALA A 175 13.77 15.30 8.20
N GLU A 176 12.50 15.72 8.23
CA GLU A 176 12.00 16.70 9.20
C GLU A 176 12.06 16.15 10.63
N MET A 177 11.65 14.89 10.84
CA MET A 177 11.74 14.24 12.15
C MET A 177 13.18 14.20 12.67
N GLY A 178 14.14 13.81 11.83
CA GLY A 178 15.56 13.82 12.20
C GLY A 178 16.05 15.19 12.63
N LYS A 179 15.64 16.25 11.92
CA LYS A 179 16.05 17.62 12.22
C LYS A 179 15.42 18.18 13.51
N TYR A 180 14.14 17.91 13.79
CA TYR A 180 13.43 18.56 14.88
C TYR A 180 13.35 17.72 16.15
N ILE A 181 13.36 16.40 16.05
CA ILE A 181 13.21 15.49 17.20
C ILE A 181 14.56 14.98 17.66
N ALA A 182 15.37 14.44 16.73
CA ALA A 182 16.64 13.83 17.13
C ALA A 182 17.60 14.83 17.78
N GLU A 183 17.67 16.08 17.33
CA GLU A 183 18.50 17.12 17.93
C GLU A 183 18.13 17.43 19.40
N LYS A 184 16.86 17.36 19.72
CA LYS A 184 16.36 17.75 21.06
C LYS A 184 16.26 16.58 22.03
N GLU A 185 15.84 15.43 21.53
CA GLU A 185 15.50 14.27 22.36
C GLU A 185 16.64 13.26 22.47
N TYR A 186 17.57 13.28 21.51
CA TYR A 186 18.72 12.37 21.44
C TYR A 186 20.03 13.15 21.28
N PRO A 187 20.45 13.96 22.27
CA PRO A 187 21.68 14.74 22.20
C PRO A 187 22.95 13.90 22.12
N GLU A 188 22.87 12.62 22.51
CA GLU A 188 23.96 11.63 22.40
C GLU A 188 24.23 11.23 20.93
N ILE A 189 23.21 11.32 20.06
CA ILE A 189 23.33 10.96 18.67
C ILE A 189 24.01 12.11 17.91
N LYS A 190 25.21 11.85 17.38
CA LYS A 190 25.91 12.80 16.51
C LYS A 190 25.24 12.84 15.14
N LEU A 191 24.41 13.85 14.90
CA LEU A 191 23.61 14.02 13.68
C LEU A 191 24.37 13.99 12.34
N GLY A 192 25.68 14.14 12.34
CA GLY A 192 26.51 14.03 11.12
C GLY A 192 26.71 12.60 10.62
N LEU A 193 26.23 11.58 11.35
CA LEU A 193 26.37 10.17 10.98
C LEU A 193 25.12 9.57 10.34
N SER A 194 23.95 10.18 10.54
CA SER A 194 22.70 9.68 9.96
C SER A 194 22.55 10.06 8.50
N ASN A 195 22.21 9.09 7.67
CA ASN A 195 21.98 9.30 6.25
C ASN A 195 20.61 8.72 5.87
N LEU A 196 19.79 9.56 5.27
CA LEU A 196 18.54 9.15 4.67
C LEU A 196 18.72 9.04 3.15
N TYR A 197 18.59 7.82 2.64
CA TYR A 197 18.69 7.54 1.20
C TYR A 197 17.30 7.28 0.63
N LEU A 198 17.02 7.91 -0.53
CA LEU A 198 15.85 7.59 -1.36
C LEU A 198 16.34 7.07 -2.71
N ILE A 199 16.03 5.81 -3.02
CA ILE A 199 16.55 5.10 -4.19
C ILE A 199 15.38 4.77 -5.14
N ASP A 200 15.54 5.10 -6.42
CA ASP A 200 14.57 4.68 -7.45
C ASP A 200 15.28 4.22 -8.74
N ALA A 201 14.70 3.20 -9.36
CA ALA A 201 15.15 2.66 -10.63
C ALA A 201 14.88 3.62 -11.81
N LEU A 202 13.96 4.56 -11.65
CA LEU A 202 13.56 5.52 -12.66
C LEU A 202 14.45 6.76 -12.63
N PRO A 203 14.51 7.54 -13.73
CA PRO A 203 15.33 8.74 -13.82
C PRO A 203 14.79 9.93 -13.03
N THR A 204 13.54 9.86 -12.54
CA THR A 204 12.88 10.95 -11.82
C THR A 204 12.08 10.42 -10.65
N LEU A 205 12.00 11.19 -9.56
CA LEU A 205 10.99 10.98 -8.53
C LEU A 205 9.60 11.26 -9.11
N LEU A 206 8.56 10.65 -8.53
CA LEU A 206 7.16 10.88 -8.92
C LEU A 206 6.92 10.75 -10.43
N SER A 207 7.58 9.83 -11.10
CA SER A 207 7.61 9.66 -12.57
C SER A 207 6.23 9.80 -13.27
N PRO A 208 5.09 9.37 -12.69
CA PRO A 208 3.76 9.57 -13.30
C PRO A 208 3.19 10.99 -13.17
N MET A 209 3.84 11.87 -12.41
CA MET A 209 3.36 13.24 -12.14
C MET A 209 3.97 14.26 -13.10
N SER A 210 3.53 15.54 -12.99
CA SER A 210 4.03 16.62 -13.81
C SER A 210 5.53 16.88 -13.54
N GLU A 211 6.25 17.41 -14.55
CA GLU A 211 7.66 17.78 -14.42
C GLU A 211 7.92 18.76 -13.28
N MET A 212 6.97 19.69 -13.04
CA MET A 212 7.05 20.61 -11.91
C MET A 212 7.01 19.85 -10.58
N ALA A 213 6.10 18.87 -10.41
CA ALA A 213 6.02 18.06 -9.19
C ALA A 213 7.31 17.24 -8.99
N GLN A 214 7.83 16.64 -10.06
CA GLN A 214 9.09 15.87 -10.03
C GLN A 214 10.25 16.75 -9.57
N LYS A 215 10.43 17.91 -10.20
CA LYS A 215 11.50 18.87 -9.89
C LYS A 215 11.38 19.42 -8.47
N THR A 216 10.20 19.90 -8.08
CA THR A 216 9.96 20.48 -6.75
C THR A 216 10.22 19.46 -5.65
N SER A 217 9.77 18.20 -5.83
CA SER A 217 10.01 17.13 -4.86
C SER A 217 11.50 16.81 -4.72
N TYR A 218 12.22 16.72 -5.82
CA TYR A 218 13.67 16.49 -5.80
C TYR A 218 14.41 17.59 -5.04
N GLU A 219 14.21 18.86 -5.43
CA GLU A 219 14.86 20.01 -4.82
C GLU A 219 14.52 20.17 -3.33
N THR A 220 13.28 19.86 -2.94
CA THR A 220 12.84 19.93 -1.55
C THR A 220 13.53 18.86 -0.70
N LEU A 221 13.53 17.61 -1.16
CA LEU A 221 14.19 16.53 -0.44
C LEU A 221 15.71 16.71 -0.35
N GLU A 222 16.34 17.19 -1.42
CA GLU A 222 17.77 17.52 -1.42
C GLU A 222 18.12 18.61 -0.38
N LYS A 223 17.31 19.69 -0.30
CA LYS A 223 17.43 20.74 0.74
C LYS A 223 17.23 20.22 2.16
N LEU A 224 16.41 19.19 2.33
CA LEU A 224 16.22 18.50 3.61
C LEU A 224 17.37 17.55 3.97
N GLY A 225 18.35 17.37 3.06
CA GLY A 225 19.51 16.50 3.27
C GLY A 225 19.30 15.03 2.87
N VAL A 226 18.22 14.72 2.17
CA VAL A 226 17.97 13.36 1.64
C VAL A 226 18.95 13.07 0.49
N LYS A 227 19.63 11.93 0.56
CA LYS A 227 20.52 11.44 -0.49
C LYS A 227 19.71 10.70 -1.55
N ILE A 228 19.42 11.34 -2.66
CA ILE A 228 18.60 10.79 -3.74
C ILE A 228 19.50 10.04 -4.74
N ILE A 229 19.17 8.79 -5.04
CA ILE A 229 19.88 7.93 -6.00
C ILE A 229 18.87 7.45 -7.04
N LEU A 230 18.96 7.97 -8.25
CA LEU A 230 18.08 7.64 -9.38
C LEU A 230 18.80 6.75 -10.39
N ASN A 231 18.02 6.10 -11.29
CA ASN A 231 18.52 5.12 -12.27
C ASN A 231 19.20 3.90 -11.64
N VAL A 232 18.93 3.64 -10.37
CA VAL A 232 19.51 2.55 -9.60
C VAL A 232 18.42 1.82 -8.83
N SER A 233 18.41 0.48 -8.90
CA SER A 233 17.49 -0.36 -8.16
C SER A 233 18.18 -1.11 -7.02
N VAL A 234 17.44 -1.43 -5.99
CA VAL A 234 17.86 -2.43 -4.99
C VAL A 234 17.83 -3.80 -5.64
N LYS A 235 18.88 -4.59 -5.44
CA LYS A 235 19.04 -5.96 -5.95
C LYS A 235 18.88 -6.99 -4.88
N ASP A 236 19.35 -6.68 -3.66
CA ASP A 236 19.24 -7.59 -2.52
C ASP A 236 19.45 -6.84 -1.20
N TYR A 237 19.20 -7.54 -0.08
CA TYR A 237 19.45 -7.04 1.27
C TYR A 237 19.98 -8.20 2.13
N ILE A 238 21.29 -8.21 2.36
CA ILE A 238 22.01 -9.29 3.04
C ILE A 238 22.93 -8.69 4.10
N ASP A 239 22.95 -9.27 5.29
CA ASP A 239 23.84 -8.89 6.39
C ASP A 239 23.86 -7.37 6.67
N ASN A 240 22.67 -6.80 6.78
CA ASN A 240 22.47 -5.35 6.97
C ASN A 240 23.11 -4.47 5.87
N LYS A 241 23.21 -5.02 4.64
CA LYS A 241 23.70 -4.29 3.45
C LYS A 241 22.67 -4.33 2.34
N VAL A 242 22.22 -3.17 1.91
CA VAL A 242 21.42 -3.00 0.70
C VAL A 242 22.38 -3.02 -0.50
N ILE A 243 22.20 -3.98 -1.37
CA ILE A 243 22.99 -4.14 -2.60
C ILE A 243 22.28 -3.44 -3.75
N LEU A 244 22.97 -2.58 -4.46
CA LEU A 244 22.44 -1.79 -5.56
C LEU A 244 22.80 -2.36 -6.94
N SER A 245 22.03 -2.00 -7.96
CA SER A 245 22.21 -2.49 -9.34
C SER A 245 23.48 -2.02 -10.02
N ASP A 246 24.10 -0.95 -9.53
CA ASP A 246 25.37 -0.39 -10.02
C ASP A 246 26.60 -0.92 -9.27
N GLY A 247 26.41 -1.91 -8.39
CA GLY A 247 27.48 -2.54 -7.62
C GLY A 247 27.82 -1.87 -6.29
N ARG A 248 27.24 -0.70 -5.99
CA ARG A 248 27.40 -0.07 -4.66
C ARG A 248 26.60 -0.84 -3.62
N SER A 249 26.99 -0.66 -2.35
CA SER A 249 26.22 -1.14 -1.21
C SER A 249 26.08 -0.05 -0.14
N ILE A 250 24.98 -0.11 0.62
CA ILE A 250 24.71 0.80 1.74
C ILE A 250 24.46 -0.04 2.98
N GLU A 251 25.26 0.17 4.03
CA GLU A 251 25.08 -0.47 5.31
C GLU A 251 23.93 0.20 6.08
N THR A 252 22.94 -0.59 6.49
CA THR A 252 21.76 -0.11 7.24
C THR A 252 21.03 -1.27 7.88
N GLU A 253 20.39 -1.04 9.01
CA GLU A 253 19.41 -1.95 9.60
C GLU A 253 17.97 -1.61 9.19
N THR A 254 17.78 -0.51 8.47
CA THR A 254 16.45 0.00 8.11
C THR A 254 16.31 0.15 6.60
N LEU A 255 15.82 -0.88 5.93
CA LEU A 255 15.39 -0.84 4.54
C LEU A 255 13.86 -0.73 4.48
N ILE A 256 13.34 0.41 4.08
CA ILE A 256 11.89 0.66 3.92
C ILE A 256 11.52 0.39 2.45
N TRP A 257 10.52 -0.47 2.24
CA TRP A 257 10.12 -0.90 0.91
C TRP A 257 8.83 -0.23 0.46
N THR A 258 8.94 0.73 -0.43
CA THR A 258 7.83 1.44 -1.07
C THR A 258 7.78 1.22 -2.59
N SER A 259 8.66 0.36 -3.12
CA SER A 259 8.80 0.06 -4.55
C SER A 259 7.77 -0.96 -5.01
N GLY A 260 6.98 -0.55 -6.00
CA GLY A 260 6.10 -1.44 -6.73
C GLY A 260 4.95 -2.03 -5.93
N VAL A 261 3.89 -2.34 -6.65
CA VAL A 261 2.70 -3.02 -6.12
C VAL A 261 2.25 -4.10 -7.09
N ILE A 262 1.69 -5.17 -6.54
CA ILE A 262 1.15 -6.30 -7.30
C ILE A 262 -0.27 -6.58 -6.80
N GLY A 263 -1.17 -7.02 -7.68
CA GLY A 263 -2.53 -7.43 -7.29
C GLY A 263 -2.48 -8.55 -6.25
N ARG A 264 -3.39 -8.54 -5.27
CA ARG A 264 -3.50 -9.65 -4.33
C ARG A 264 -3.89 -10.92 -5.07
N GLU A 265 -3.35 -12.04 -4.63
CA GLU A 265 -3.74 -13.34 -5.17
C GLU A 265 -5.20 -13.65 -4.77
N VAL A 266 -5.96 -14.16 -5.73
CA VAL A 266 -7.35 -14.60 -5.54
C VAL A 266 -7.47 -16.02 -6.06
N PRO A 267 -7.30 -17.03 -5.21
CA PRO A 267 -7.48 -18.42 -5.62
C PRO A 267 -8.90 -18.65 -6.18
N GLY A 268 -9.00 -19.37 -7.28
CA GLY A 268 -10.26 -19.60 -8.00
C GLY A 268 -10.49 -18.67 -9.19
N ILE A 269 -9.63 -17.65 -9.39
CA ILE A 269 -9.61 -16.89 -10.65
C ILE A 269 -8.71 -17.62 -11.67
N PRO A 270 -9.18 -17.87 -12.90
CA PRO A 270 -8.39 -18.55 -13.95
C PRO A 270 -7.10 -17.77 -14.27
N LYS A 271 -6.03 -18.49 -14.59
CA LYS A 271 -4.74 -17.86 -14.94
C LYS A 271 -4.85 -16.95 -16.16
N GLU A 272 -5.73 -17.28 -17.09
CA GLU A 272 -6.02 -16.52 -18.32
C GLU A 272 -6.64 -15.16 -18.01
N ALA A 273 -7.36 -15.04 -16.89
CA ALA A 273 -7.93 -13.78 -16.40
C ALA A 273 -6.94 -12.97 -15.53
N ILE A 274 -5.67 -13.38 -15.42
CA ILE A 274 -4.64 -12.68 -14.68
C ILE A 274 -3.66 -11.98 -15.64
N GLY A 275 -3.63 -10.67 -15.59
CA GLY A 275 -2.77 -9.82 -16.41
C GLY A 275 -1.51 -9.33 -15.69
N ARG A 276 -0.88 -8.32 -16.28
CA ARG A 276 0.36 -7.73 -15.79
C ARG A 276 0.20 -7.26 -14.32
N GLY A 277 1.21 -7.57 -13.52
CA GLY A 277 1.24 -7.20 -12.10
C GLY A 277 0.19 -7.95 -11.28
N ARG A 278 -0.13 -9.18 -11.68
CA ARG A 278 -1.12 -10.08 -11.04
C ARG A 278 -2.50 -9.41 -10.89
N ARG A 279 -2.84 -8.49 -11.81
CA ARG A 279 -4.15 -7.85 -11.81
C ARG A 279 -5.16 -8.67 -12.58
N ILE A 280 -6.40 -8.69 -12.11
CA ILE A 280 -7.51 -9.40 -12.74
C ILE A 280 -7.94 -8.62 -13.98
N LEU A 281 -8.00 -9.30 -15.13
CA LEU A 281 -8.48 -8.74 -16.39
C LEU A 281 -10.00 -8.61 -16.37
N VAL A 282 -10.49 -7.45 -16.73
CA VAL A 282 -11.92 -7.14 -16.74
C VAL A 282 -12.32 -6.44 -18.02
N ASP A 283 -13.59 -6.61 -18.40
CA ASP A 283 -14.24 -5.93 -19.52
C ASP A 283 -14.60 -4.46 -19.18
N GLY A 284 -15.35 -3.80 -20.08
CA GLY A 284 -15.82 -2.42 -19.92
C GLY A 284 -16.78 -2.21 -18.74
N TYR A 285 -17.38 -3.26 -18.20
CA TYR A 285 -18.30 -3.26 -17.06
C TYR A 285 -17.65 -3.77 -15.77
N ASN A 286 -16.35 -4.00 -15.77
CA ASN A 286 -15.55 -4.60 -14.69
C ASN A 286 -15.91 -6.07 -14.39
N GLU A 287 -16.60 -6.79 -15.29
CA GLU A 287 -16.80 -8.23 -15.17
C GLU A 287 -15.48 -8.95 -15.47
N VAL A 288 -15.16 -9.97 -14.67
CA VAL A 288 -13.90 -10.74 -14.83
C VAL A 288 -13.98 -11.56 -16.09
N GLU A 289 -12.94 -11.52 -16.90
CA GLU A 289 -12.88 -12.22 -18.19
C GLU A 289 -13.12 -13.73 -18.00
N GLY A 290 -14.13 -14.27 -18.70
CA GLY A 290 -14.51 -15.68 -18.62
C GLY A 290 -15.29 -16.09 -17.35
N MET A 291 -15.66 -15.15 -16.46
CA MET A 291 -16.37 -15.45 -15.20
C MET A 291 -17.65 -14.63 -15.06
N ARG A 292 -18.80 -15.27 -15.22
CA ARG A 292 -20.09 -14.59 -15.14
C ARG A 292 -20.48 -14.19 -13.71
N ASN A 293 -20.97 -12.96 -13.55
CA ASN A 293 -21.41 -12.38 -12.26
C ASN A 293 -20.28 -12.21 -11.24
N ILE A 294 -19.02 -12.18 -11.66
CA ILE A 294 -17.85 -11.90 -10.84
C ILE A 294 -17.17 -10.66 -11.41
N TYR A 295 -17.00 -9.65 -10.58
CA TYR A 295 -16.45 -8.34 -10.93
C TYR A 295 -15.19 -8.06 -10.15
N ALA A 296 -14.28 -7.27 -10.71
CA ALA A 296 -13.13 -6.77 -9.98
C ALA A 296 -13.01 -5.24 -10.15
N VAL A 297 -12.75 -4.53 -9.04
CA VAL A 297 -12.73 -3.06 -9.02
C VAL A 297 -11.54 -2.53 -8.21
N GLY A 298 -11.06 -1.34 -8.58
CA GLY A 298 -9.91 -0.68 -7.93
C GLY A 298 -8.57 -1.25 -8.39
N ASP A 299 -7.54 -1.19 -7.53
CA ASP A 299 -6.16 -1.49 -7.90
C ASP A 299 -5.90 -2.97 -8.25
N ILE A 300 -6.82 -3.86 -7.90
CA ILE A 300 -6.71 -5.29 -8.21
C ILE A 300 -7.03 -5.59 -9.67
N CYS A 301 -7.77 -4.74 -10.37
CA CYS A 301 -8.18 -5.01 -11.75
C CYS A 301 -7.37 -4.24 -12.79
N LEU A 302 -7.41 -4.76 -14.01
CA LEU A 302 -6.83 -4.19 -15.22
C LEU A 302 -7.87 -4.27 -16.33
N GLN A 303 -8.42 -3.13 -16.73
CA GLN A 303 -9.37 -3.07 -17.83
C GLN A 303 -8.66 -3.12 -19.16
N LEU A 304 -9.07 -4.06 -20.03
CA LEU A 304 -8.63 -4.15 -21.41
C LEU A 304 -9.45 -3.15 -22.25
N THR A 305 -8.76 -2.21 -22.87
CA THR A 305 -9.33 -1.34 -23.89
C THR A 305 -8.72 -1.71 -25.24
N GLU A 306 -9.49 -1.64 -26.31
CA GLU A 306 -9.06 -2.03 -27.67
C GLU A 306 -7.77 -1.34 -28.15
N LYS A 307 -7.30 -0.29 -27.48
CA LYS A 307 -6.10 0.47 -27.87
C LYS A 307 -5.00 0.61 -26.81
N LYS A 308 -5.23 0.35 -25.53
CA LYS A 308 -4.18 0.37 -24.49
C LYS A 308 -4.69 -0.31 -23.21
N ILE A 309 -3.83 -1.09 -22.58
CA ILE A 309 -4.02 -1.54 -21.18
C ILE A 309 -3.99 -0.29 -20.29
N SER A 310 -5.14 0.22 -19.89
CA SER A 310 -5.20 1.35 -18.95
C SER A 310 -5.35 0.84 -17.54
N LYS A 311 -4.47 1.27 -16.64
CA LYS A 311 -4.72 1.18 -15.21
C LYS A 311 -5.85 2.13 -14.90
N ARG A 312 -7.04 1.66 -14.53
CA ARG A 312 -7.92 2.47 -13.69
C ARG A 312 -7.37 2.36 -12.26
N ALA A 313 -6.41 3.21 -11.95
CA ALA A 313 -6.19 3.56 -10.56
C ALA A 313 -7.54 4.05 -10.01
N SER A 314 -7.96 3.54 -8.85
CA SER A 314 -9.06 4.13 -8.12
C SER A 314 -8.81 5.63 -8.09
N SER A 315 -9.66 6.41 -8.73
CA SER A 315 -9.63 7.85 -8.57
C SER A 315 -9.85 8.13 -7.08
N THR A 316 -8.76 8.31 -6.37
CA THR A 316 -8.77 9.03 -5.11
C THR A 316 -9.36 10.39 -5.43
N GLY A 317 -10.54 10.65 -4.90
CA GLY A 317 -11.37 11.79 -5.25
C GLY A 317 -10.59 13.11 -5.29
N ALA A 318 -10.53 13.65 -6.49
CA ALA A 318 -10.55 15.08 -6.74
C ALA A 318 -11.65 15.25 -7.79
N GLY A 319 -12.71 15.93 -7.38
CA GLY A 319 -13.95 16.01 -8.12
C GLY A 319 -13.80 16.59 -9.51
N SER A 320 -14.62 16.08 -10.40
CA SER A 320 -15.35 16.90 -11.34
C SER A 320 -16.67 16.21 -11.61
N HIS A 321 -17.73 16.82 -11.13
CA HIS A 321 -19.09 16.59 -11.60
C HIS A 321 -19.15 16.87 -13.09
N THR A 322 -19.52 15.87 -13.88
CA THR A 322 -20.40 16.06 -15.04
C THR A 322 -21.23 14.80 -15.15
N ALA A 323 -22.38 14.85 -14.51
CA ALA A 323 -23.52 14.05 -14.89
C ALA A 323 -24.15 14.73 -16.11
N SER A 324 -24.41 14.00 -17.15
CA SER A 324 -25.47 14.32 -18.10
C SER A 324 -25.98 13.04 -18.74
N ALA A 325 -27.31 12.87 -18.55
CA ALA A 325 -28.30 12.02 -19.19
C ALA A 325 -28.08 10.50 -19.17
#